data_9ba3754dfe46bfe45f0ca4f42889bd75
#
_entry.id   9ba3754dfe46bfe45f0ca4f42889bd75
#
_cell.length_a   1.000
_cell.length_b   1.000
_cell.length_c   1.000
_cell.angle_alpha   90.00
_cell.angle_beta   90.00
_cell.angle_gamma   90.00
#
_symmetry.space_group_name_H-M   'P 1'
#
loop_
_entity.id
_entity.type
_entity.pdbx_description
1 polymer ?
#
loop_
_entity_poly.entity_id
_entity_poly.type
_entity_poly.pdbx_seq_one_letter_code
_entity_poly.pdbx_strand_id
1 'polypeptide(L)'
;NPEMVDILCWTLQHGPATVLTNGTVLKEEWLAKLQEAEQQSRYSLEFRLSIDGFSSETNDPIRGDGTFDRAMAGVSLLCEFGFLPIITATRVWDEESDLEVLAQFKTVLKAHGYWRPRIKLLPTLQIGAEENRTRGYLQHEVLTDTMLSDFDQHNLVCSHSRIVTDRGVHVCPILIESPDSNLGQSISESLVPFEIKHGACYTCYQYGSICTNASSGNTLSTTEPTVNPPDTAREDGDT
;
A
#
# COMPACT_ATOMS: atom_id res chain seq x y z
N ASN A 1 -2.74 -13.29 14.38
CA ASN A 1 -3.31 -14.61 14.14
C ASN A 1 -2.19 -15.66 14.32
N PRO A 2 -2.38 -16.65 15.24
CA PRO A 2 -1.38 -17.69 15.48
C PRO A 2 -1.15 -18.62 14.27
N GLU A 3 -2.15 -18.77 13.42
CA GLU A 3 -2.14 -19.62 12.22
C GLU A 3 -1.67 -18.88 10.96
N MET A 4 -1.15 -17.66 11.10
CA MET A 4 -0.78 -16.82 9.95
C MET A 4 0.18 -17.52 8.99
N VAL A 5 1.20 -18.20 9.51
CA VAL A 5 2.20 -18.87 8.67
C VAL A 5 1.56 -20.01 7.86
N ASP A 6 0.72 -20.82 8.49
CA ASP A 6 0.05 -21.95 7.84
C ASP A 6 -0.96 -21.46 6.79
N ILE A 7 -1.69 -20.38 7.07
CA ILE A 7 -2.60 -19.74 6.11
C ILE A 7 -1.81 -19.21 4.90
N LEU A 8 -0.67 -18.58 5.10
CA LEU A 8 0.16 -18.07 4.00
C LEU A 8 0.76 -19.20 3.17
N CYS A 9 1.28 -20.26 3.81
CA CYS A 9 1.77 -21.44 3.10
C CYS A 9 0.67 -22.11 2.25
N TRP A 10 -0.55 -22.19 2.79
CA TRP A 10 -1.70 -22.69 2.04
C TRP A 10 -2.09 -21.74 0.89
N THR A 11 -2.11 -20.43 1.15
CA THR A 11 -2.45 -19.42 0.11
C THR A 11 -1.50 -19.48 -1.07
N LEU A 12 -0.20 -19.66 -0.82
CA LEU A 12 0.83 -19.74 -1.87
C LEU A 12 0.66 -20.96 -2.80
N GLN A 13 -0.15 -21.94 -2.44
CA GLN A 13 -0.52 -23.05 -3.33
C GLN A 13 -1.60 -22.65 -4.35
N HIS A 14 -2.34 -21.55 -4.09
CA HIS A 14 -3.54 -21.16 -4.83
C HIS A 14 -3.42 -19.77 -5.47
N GLY A 15 -2.62 -18.86 -4.89
CA GLY A 15 -2.49 -17.49 -5.34
C GLY A 15 -1.36 -16.74 -4.65
N PRO A 16 -1.04 -15.51 -5.12
CA PRO A 16 -0.08 -14.65 -4.45
C PRO A 16 -0.62 -14.15 -3.12
N ALA A 17 0.28 -13.83 -2.20
CA ALA A 17 -0.10 -13.26 -0.91
C ALA A 17 0.70 -11.99 -0.60
N THR A 18 0.07 -11.07 0.14
CA THR A 18 0.73 -9.88 0.69
C THR A 18 0.44 -9.79 2.18
N VAL A 19 1.48 -9.64 2.97
CA VAL A 19 1.42 -9.42 4.42
C VAL A 19 1.60 -7.94 4.71
N LEU A 20 0.57 -7.32 5.30
CA LEU A 20 0.66 -5.96 5.84
C LEU A 20 0.98 -6.07 7.33
N THR A 21 2.07 -5.47 7.77
CA THR A 21 2.55 -5.58 9.14
C THR A 21 3.30 -4.33 9.58
N ASN A 22 3.43 -4.14 10.89
CA ASN A 22 4.37 -3.16 11.45
C ASN A 22 5.81 -3.70 11.54
N GLY A 23 6.03 -4.98 11.25
CA GLY A 23 7.35 -5.62 11.23
C GLY A 23 7.96 -5.89 12.61
N THR A 24 7.27 -5.59 13.72
CA THR A 24 7.86 -5.56 15.08
C THR A 24 7.97 -6.92 15.77
N VAL A 25 7.35 -7.97 15.21
CA VAL A 25 7.24 -9.30 15.84
C VAL A 25 7.60 -10.46 14.90
N LEU A 26 8.34 -10.18 13.82
CA LEU A 26 8.78 -11.22 12.89
C LEU A 26 9.77 -12.17 13.57
N LYS A 27 9.71 -13.46 13.19
CA LYS A 27 10.57 -14.52 13.74
C LYS A 27 11.25 -15.28 12.60
N GLU A 28 12.51 -15.65 12.82
CA GLU A 28 13.29 -16.45 11.88
C GLU A 28 12.58 -17.74 11.46
N GLU A 29 12.03 -18.47 12.43
CA GLU A 29 11.30 -19.73 12.19
C GLU A 29 10.09 -19.57 11.27
N TRP A 30 9.42 -18.41 11.34
CA TRP A 30 8.28 -18.10 10.45
C TRP A 30 8.77 -17.79 9.04
N LEU A 31 9.82 -16.97 8.94
CA LEU A 31 10.37 -16.56 7.65
C LEU A 31 11.03 -17.71 6.91
N ALA A 32 11.68 -18.64 7.62
CA ALA A 32 12.24 -19.85 7.03
C ALA A 32 11.16 -20.72 6.37
N LYS A 33 10.01 -20.95 7.06
CA LYS A 33 8.89 -21.70 6.50
C LYS A 33 8.25 -20.99 5.31
N LEU A 34 8.09 -19.66 5.40
CA LEU A 34 7.50 -18.86 4.32
C LEU A 34 8.42 -18.80 3.11
N GLN A 35 9.73 -18.69 3.30
CA GLN A 35 10.71 -18.73 2.23
C GLN A 35 10.67 -20.08 1.49
N GLU A 36 10.64 -21.19 2.23
CA GLU A 36 10.53 -22.52 1.63
C GLU A 36 9.22 -22.64 0.83
N ALA A 37 8.09 -22.21 1.39
CA ALA A 37 6.80 -22.25 0.72
C ALA A 37 6.77 -21.37 -0.55
N GLU A 38 7.39 -20.19 -0.54
CA GLU A 38 7.51 -19.32 -1.71
C GLU A 38 8.38 -19.94 -2.79
N GLN A 39 9.54 -20.53 -2.42
CA GLN A 39 10.44 -21.19 -3.39
C GLN A 39 9.79 -22.39 -4.10
N GLN A 40 8.85 -23.05 -3.43
CA GLN A 40 8.10 -24.17 -4.01
C GLN A 40 6.85 -23.72 -4.79
N SER A 41 6.49 -22.44 -4.68
CA SER A 41 5.31 -21.85 -5.32
C SER A 41 5.65 -21.17 -6.63
N ARG A 42 4.69 -21.13 -7.55
CA ARG A 42 4.71 -20.21 -8.70
C ARG A 42 4.21 -18.80 -8.36
N TYR A 43 3.70 -18.59 -7.16
CA TYR A 43 3.17 -17.33 -6.69
C TYR A 43 4.14 -16.68 -5.70
N SER A 44 4.12 -15.36 -5.62
CA SER A 44 5.00 -14.58 -4.75
C SER A 44 4.33 -14.26 -3.41
N LEU A 45 5.17 -14.13 -2.39
CA LEU A 45 4.83 -13.57 -1.09
C LEU A 45 5.46 -12.19 -0.95
N GLU A 46 4.66 -11.17 -0.77
CA GLU A 46 5.14 -9.81 -0.55
C GLU A 46 4.88 -9.36 0.89
N PHE A 47 5.85 -8.66 1.47
CA PHE A 47 5.69 -7.98 2.75
C PHE A 47 5.59 -6.47 2.55
N ARG A 48 4.65 -5.85 3.25
CA ARG A 48 4.52 -4.39 3.32
C ARG A 48 4.62 -3.97 4.77
N LEU A 49 5.67 -3.22 5.07
CA LEU A 49 5.94 -2.74 6.42
C LEU A 49 5.53 -1.29 6.56
N SER A 50 4.72 -1.04 7.58
CA SER A 50 4.25 0.31 7.90
C SER A 50 5.27 1.01 8.80
N ILE A 51 6.02 1.96 8.23
CA ILE A 51 7.04 2.76 8.90
C ILE A 51 6.85 4.20 8.43
N ASP A 52 6.43 5.10 9.33
CA ASP A 52 6.04 6.47 8.97
C ASP A 52 7.13 7.52 9.20
N GLY A 53 8.28 7.11 9.74
CA GLY A 53 9.43 7.98 9.95
C GLY A 53 10.75 7.26 9.70
N PHE A 54 11.79 8.01 9.43
CA PHE A 54 13.15 7.49 9.16
C PHE A 54 14.03 7.45 10.43
N SER A 55 13.47 7.76 11.59
CA SER A 55 14.09 7.67 12.91
C SER A 55 13.03 7.39 13.98
N SER A 56 13.46 7.04 15.20
CA SER A 56 12.55 6.86 16.33
C SER A 56 11.80 8.17 16.66
N GLU A 57 12.46 9.32 16.55
CA GLU A 57 11.85 10.63 16.82
C GLU A 57 10.71 10.97 15.86
N THR A 58 10.78 10.47 14.62
CA THR A 58 9.76 10.74 13.58
C THR A 58 8.71 9.64 13.44
N ASN A 59 9.07 8.39 13.75
CA ASN A 59 8.17 7.24 13.63
C ASN A 59 7.35 6.97 14.90
N ASP A 60 7.99 6.98 16.06
CA ASP A 60 7.39 6.50 17.30
C ASP A 60 6.23 7.36 17.81
N PRO A 61 6.20 8.69 17.61
CA PRO A 61 5.01 9.48 17.91
C PRO A 61 3.74 9.04 17.16
N ILE A 62 3.89 8.37 16.01
CA ILE A 62 2.79 7.89 15.18
C ILE A 62 2.49 6.43 15.49
N ARG A 63 3.54 5.60 15.62
CA ARG A 63 3.47 4.13 15.68
C ARG A 63 3.59 3.55 17.09
N GLY A 64 4.01 4.34 18.06
CA GLY A 64 4.23 3.94 19.45
C GLY A 64 5.72 3.72 19.76
N ASP A 65 6.07 3.89 21.02
CA ASP A 65 7.43 3.90 21.53
C ASP A 65 8.21 2.61 21.18
N GLY A 66 9.43 2.78 20.69
CA GLY A 66 10.35 1.71 20.33
C GLY A 66 9.89 0.85 19.14
N THR A 67 8.90 1.32 18.37
CA THR A 67 8.45 0.59 17.18
C THR A 67 9.42 0.74 16.02
N PHE A 68 10.11 1.87 15.93
CA PHE A 68 11.09 2.10 14.86
C PHE A 68 12.20 1.06 14.86
N ASP A 69 12.89 0.88 15.99
CA ASP A 69 14.02 -0.06 16.10
C ASP A 69 13.58 -1.50 15.83
N ARG A 70 12.40 -1.89 16.36
CA ARG A 70 11.84 -3.21 16.11
C ARG A 70 11.45 -3.42 14.65
N ALA A 71 10.90 -2.41 13.99
CA ALA A 71 10.56 -2.48 12.57
C ALA A 71 11.81 -2.57 11.70
N MET A 72 12.88 -1.81 12.04
CA MET A 72 14.16 -1.89 11.34
C MET A 72 14.82 -3.28 11.51
N ALA A 73 14.76 -3.87 12.69
CA ALA A 73 15.19 -5.26 12.89
C ALA A 73 14.36 -6.23 12.01
N GLY A 74 13.05 -6.00 11.90
CA GLY A 74 12.19 -6.75 10.99
C GLY A 74 12.55 -6.58 9.52
N VAL A 75 12.93 -5.38 9.09
CA VAL A 75 13.44 -5.14 7.72
C VAL A 75 14.70 -5.94 7.46
N SER A 76 15.69 -5.87 8.38
CA SER A 76 16.94 -6.62 8.26
C SER A 76 16.66 -8.11 8.13
N LEU A 77 15.82 -8.64 9.01
CA LEU A 77 15.47 -10.06 9.04
C LEU A 77 14.77 -10.49 7.72
N LEU A 78 13.85 -9.72 7.20
CA LEU A 78 13.23 -10.01 5.90
C LEU A 78 14.25 -10.05 4.77
N CYS A 79 15.19 -9.10 4.75
CA CYS A 79 16.24 -9.06 3.73
C CYS A 79 17.19 -10.27 3.84
N GLU A 80 17.52 -10.72 5.05
CA GLU A 80 18.34 -11.92 5.29
C GLU A 80 17.67 -13.19 4.72
N PHE A 81 16.35 -13.29 4.81
CA PHE A 81 15.57 -14.37 4.21
C PHE A 81 15.24 -14.14 2.72
N GLY A 82 15.82 -13.12 2.08
CA GLY A 82 15.67 -12.85 0.66
C GLY A 82 14.37 -12.14 0.26
N PHE A 83 13.51 -11.77 1.21
CA PHE A 83 12.35 -10.95 0.95
C PHE A 83 12.75 -9.50 0.70
N LEU A 84 12.03 -8.83 -0.22
CA LEU A 84 12.25 -7.43 -0.55
C LEU A 84 11.00 -6.62 -0.17
N PRO A 85 10.84 -6.26 1.11
CA PRO A 85 9.62 -5.64 1.59
C PRO A 85 9.37 -4.28 0.95
N ILE A 86 8.09 -3.90 0.81
CA ILE A 86 7.70 -2.53 0.51
C ILE A 86 7.54 -1.79 1.83
N ILE A 87 8.31 -0.74 2.01
CA ILE A 87 8.09 0.18 3.13
C ILE A 87 6.95 1.12 2.75
N THR A 88 5.89 1.14 3.54
CA THR A 88 4.77 2.05 3.37
C THR A 88 4.84 3.13 4.43
N ALA A 89 4.95 4.38 4.00
CA ALA A 89 4.99 5.54 4.87
C ALA A 89 3.81 6.44 4.55
N THR A 90 3.09 6.86 5.58
CA THR A 90 2.05 7.88 5.45
C THR A 90 2.71 9.25 5.38
N ARG A 91 2.27 10.06 4.44
CA ARG A 91 2.78 11.42 4.25
C ARG A 91 2.26 12.32 5.38
N VAL A 92 3.06 12.47 6.44
CA VAL A 92 2.78 13.31 7.61
C VAL A 92 3.64 14.57 7.65
N TRP A 93 4.33 14.85 6.56
CA TRP A 93 5.18 16.03 6.31
C TRP A 93 4.66 16.80 5.10
N ASP A 94 5.15 18.02 4.91
CA ASP A 94 4.82 18.85 3.76
C ASP A 94 5.34 18.24 2.44
N GLU A 95 4.58 18.38 1.36
CA GLU A 95 4.87 17.75 0.06
C GLU A 95 6.24 18.16 -0.51
N GLU A 96 6.67 19.39 -0.27
CA GLU A 96 7.96 19.91 -0.71
C GLU A 96 9.15 19.15 -0.14
N SER A 97 8.95 18.45 0.98
CA SER A 97 9.97 17.64 1.67
C SER A 97 10.04 16.17 1.22
N ASP A 98 9.19 15.72 0.31
CA ASP A 98 9.10 14.30 -0.07
C ASP A 98 10.43 13.72 -0.54
N LEU A 99 11.19 14.45 -1.35
CA LEU A 99 12.49 13.99 -1.86
C LEU A 99 13.51 13.83 -0.75
N GLU A 100 13.52 14.75 0.20
CA GLU A 100 14.42 14.72 1.36
C GLU A 100 14.05 13.55 2.28
N VAL A 101 12.76 13.38 2.57
CA VAL A 101 12.26 12.27 3.38
C VAL A 101 12.59 10.92 2.73
N LEU A 102 12.37 10.78 1.42
CA LEU A 102 12.74 9.58 0.67
C LEU A 102 14.25 9.32 0.69
N ALA A 103 15.08 10.36 0.66
CA ALA A 103 16.54 10.22 0.77
C ALA A 103 16.95 9.72 2.16
N GLN A 104 16.31 10.22 3.23
CA GLN A 104 16.53 9.76 4.60
C GLN A 104 16.10 8.30 4.78
N PHE A 105 14.90 7.93 4.31
CA PHE A 105 14.46 6.53 4.30
C PHE A 105 15.45 5.62 3.58
N LYS A 106 15.92 6.01 2.39
CA LYS A 106 16.91 5.22 1.62
C LYS A 106 18.21 5.05 2.39
N THR A 107 18.65 6.08 3.12
CA THR A 107 19.89 6.05 3.90
C THR A 107 19.76 5.07 5.06
N VAL A 108 18.71 5.17 5.85
CA VAL A 108 18.52 4.30 7.02
C VAL A 108 18.25 2.85 6.61
N LEU A 109 17.46 2.61 5.57
CA LEU A 109 17.18 1.25 5.09
C LEU A 109 18.43 0.57 4.54
N LYS A 110 19.33 1.29 3.87
CA LYS A 110 20.62 0.77 3.44
C LYS A 110 21.54 0.43 4.63
N ALA A 111 21.53 1.24 5.67
CA ALA A 111 22.29 0.95 6.89
C ALA A 111 21.84 -0.36 7.58
N HIS A 112 20.56 -0.76 7.36
CA HIS A 112 19.97 -2.01 7.83
C HIS A 112 19.98 -3.14 6.78
N GLY A 113 20.86 -3.06 5.78
CA GLY A 113 21.06 -4.13 4.80
C GLY A 113 20.09 -4.11 3.61
N TYR A 114 19.16 -3.18 3.54
CA TYR A 114 18.22 -3.08 2.43
C TYR A 114 18.73 -2.14 1.33
N TRP A 115 19.58 -2.68 0.43
CA TRP A 115 20.33 -1.89 -0.57
C TRP A 115 19.50 -1.26 -1.69
N ARG A 116 18.35 -1.85 -2.04
CA ARG A 116 17.43 -1.38 -3.08
C ARG A 116 16.02 -1.22 -2.49
N PRO A 117 15.84 -0.30 -1.54
CA PRO A 117 14.58 -0.19 -0.82
C PRO A 117 13.43 0.21 -1.74
N ARG A 118 12.32 -0.48 -1.59
CA ARG A 118 11.02 -0.18 -2.21
C ARG A 118 10.22 0.63 -1.20
N ILE A 119 9.88 1.85 -1.55
CA ILE A 119 9.14 2.75 -0.65
C ILE A 119 7.88 3.20 -1.37
N LYS A 120 6.74 3.10 -0.69
CA LYS A 120 5.45 3.62 -1.14
C LYS A 120 4.99 4.69 -0.17
N LEU A 121 4.86 5.92 -0.65
CA LEU A 121 4.23 6.99 0.11
C LEU A 121 2.71 6.88 -0.03
N LEU A 122 2.01 6.97 1.08
CA LEU A 122 0.56 6.93 1.16
C LEU A 122 0.04 8.30 1.55
N PRO A 123 -1.09 8.74 0.98
CA PRO A 123 -1.77 9.92 1.48
C PRO A 123 -2.23 9.71 2.91
N THR A 124 -2.31 10.78 3.67
CA THR A 124 -2.86 10.75 5.02
C THR A 124 -4.37 10.48 4.95
N LEU A 125 -4.82 9.46 5.67
CA LEU A 125 -6.24 9.19 5.90
C LEU A 125 -6.65 9.87 7.20
N GLN A 126 -7.52 10.86 7.12
CA GLN A 126 -7.95 11.67 8.26
C GLN A 126 -9.05 10.95 9.06
N ILE A 127 -8.77 9.72 9.51
CA ILE A 127 -9.66 8.86 10.30
C ILE A 127 -8.94 8.28 11.50
N GLY A 128 -9.68 7.80 12.48
CA GLY A 128 -9.15 7.18 13.69
C GLY A 128 -8.25 8.12 14.48
N ALA A 129 -7.05 7.68 14.88
CA ALA A 129 -6.11 8.51 15.64
C ALA A 129 -5.64 9.75 14.84
N GLU A 130 -5.59 9.65 13.51
CA GLU A 130 -5.15 10.75 12.66
C GLU A 130 -6.19 11.87 12.57
N GLU A 131 -7.47 11.57 12.69
CA GLU A 131 -8.53 12.58 12.80
C GLU A 131 -8.30 13.54 13.97
N ASN A 132 -7.76 13.02 15.08
CA ASN A 132 -7.44 13.83 16.26
C ASN A 132 -6.13 14.64 16.12
N ARG A 133 -5.23 14.24 15.23
CA ARG A 133 -3.98 14.97 14.96
C ARG A 133 -4.14 16.02 13.87
N THR A 134 -5.15 15.85 13.03
CA THR A 134 -5.46 16.74 11.90
C THR A 134 -6.83 17.41 12.13
N ARG A 135 -7.40 17.94 11.08
CA ARG A 135 -8.75 18.55 11.09
C ARG A 135 -9.89 17.55 10.84
N GLY A 136 -9.54 16.27 10.55
CA GLY A 136 -10.53 15.33 10.03
C GLY A 136 -10.98 15.68 8.61
N TYR A 137 -11.93 14.89 8.05
CA TYR A 137 -12.55 15.19 6.76
C TYR A 137 -13.59 16.31 6.88
N LEU A 138 -13.58 17.23 5.91
CA LEU A 138 -14.59 18.28 5.81
C LEU A 138 -15.86 17.74 5.12
N GLN A 139 -16.99 18.40 5.32
CA GLN A 139 -18.28 18.01 4.72
C GLN A 139 -18.27 17.89 3.20
N HIS A 140 -17.45 18.66 2.51
CA HIS A 140 -17.32 18.62 1.06
C HIS A 140 -16.29 17.62 0.54
N GLU A 141 -15.52 16.98 1.42
CA GLU A 141 -14.55 15.93 1.07
C GLU A 141 -15.26 14.56 1.00
N VAL A 142 -16.29 14.50 0.17
CA VAL A 142 -17.07 13.31 -0.14
C VAL A 142 -17.21 13.18 -1.65
N LEU A 143 -17.42 11.96 -2.12
CA LEU A 143 -17.68 11.71 -3.54
C LEU A 143 -19.10 12.15 -3.91
N THR A 144 -19.20 12.74 -5.09
CA THR A 144 -20.47 13.13 -5.69
C THR A 144 -20.74 12.32 -6.95
N ASP A 145 -22.00 12.21 -7.35
CA ASP A 145 -22.40 11.51 -8.59
C ASP A 145 -21.68 12.09 -9.81
N THR A 146 -21.47 13.41 -9.83
CA THR A 146 -20.74 14.07 -10.92
C THR A 146 -19.29 13.62 -10.99
N MET A 147 -18.62 13.42 -9.85
CA MET A 147 -17.24 12.92 -9.81
C MET A 147 -17.14 11.47 -10.26
N LEU A 148 -18.18 10.69 -10.04
CA LEU A 148 -18.23 9.27 -10.37
C LEU A 148 -18.73 8.99 -11.80
N SER A 149 -19.32 9.99 -12.49
CA SER A 149 -19.94 9.79 -13.82
C SER A 149 -18.97 9.25 -14.87
N ASP A 150 -17.73 9.75 -14.86
CA ASP A 150 -16.68 9.35 -15.80
C ASP A 150 -15.55 8.53 -15.14
N PHE A 151 -15.74 8.15 -13.87
CA PHE A 151 -14.74 7.41 -13.11
C PHE A 151 -14.94 5.90 -13.24
N ASP A 152 -13.91 5.18 -13.65
CA ASP A 152 -13.92 3.73 -13.64
C ASP A 152 -13.82 3.18 -12.20
N GLN A 153 -14.96 2.76 -11.66
CA GLN A 153 -15.04 2.24 -10.30
C GLN A 153 -14.22 0.95 -10.07
N HIS A 154 -13.81 0.25 -11.12
CA HIS A 154 -12.88 -0.89 -11.00
C HIS A 154 -11.50 -0.46 -10.47
N ASN A 155 -11.16 0.81 -10.56
CA ASN A 155 -9.97 1.37 -9.92
C ASN A 155 -10.06 1.42 -8.39
N LEU A 156 -11.24 1.26 -7.80
CA LEU A 156 -11.43 1.16 -6.36
C LEU A 156 -11.43 -0.31 -5.92
N VAL A 157 -10.56 -0.66 -4.97
CA VAL A 157 -10.46 -2.04 -4.45
C VAL A 157 -11.78 -2.57 -3.91
N CYS A 158 -12.57 -1.71 -3.28
CA CYS A 158 -13.88 -2.09 -2.73
C CYS A 158 -14.88 -2.58 -3.77
N SER A 159 -14.66 -2.34 -5.07
CA SER A 159 -15.51 -2.88 -6.15
C SER A 159 -15.36 -4.40 -6.33
N HIS A 160 -14.20 -4.98 -5.99
CA HIS A 160 -13.86 -6.38 -6.26
C HIS A 160 -13.17 -7.12 -5.11
N SER A 161 -12.97 -6.48 -3.95
CA SER A 161 -12.33 -7.07 -2.78
C SER A 161 -13.18 -6.89 -1.53
N ARG A 162 -12.99 -7.75 -0.56
CA ARG A 162 -13.61 -7.70 0.76
C ARG A 162 -12.57 -7.99 1.82
N ILE A 163 -12.81 -7.50 3.02
CA ILE A 163 -12.01 -7.82 4.20
C ILE A 163 -12.80 -8.78 5.10
N VAL A 164 -12.19 -9.89 5.44
CA VAL A 164 -12.77 -10.89 6.37
C VAL A 164 -12.11 -10.72 7.73
N THR A 165 -12.90 -10.59 8.76
CA THR A 165 -12.47 -10.42 10.14
C THR A 165 -13.25 -11.37 11.06
N ASP A 166 -12.89 -11.40 12.33
CA ASP A 166 -13.65 -12.07 13.39
C ASP A 166 -15.02 -11.40 13.68
N ARG A 167 -15.24 -10.17 13.17
CA ARG A 167 -16.48 -9.40 13.30
C ARG A 167 -17.41 -9.55 12.09
N GLY A 168 -16.98 -10.21 11.03
CA GLY A 168 -17.71 -10.38 9.79
C GLY A 168 -16.92 -9.93 8.56
N VAL A 169 -17.63 -9.70 7.47
CA VAL A 169 -17.06 -9.30 6.18
C VAL A 169 -17.34 -7.81 5.93
N HIS A 170 -16.27 -7.05 5.73
CA HIS A 170 -16.34 -5.60 5.54
C HIS A 170 -16.00 -5.21 4.10
N VAL A 171 -16.47 -4.04 3.67
CA VAL A 171 -16.25 -3.51 2.33
C VAL A 171 -14.78 -3.27 2.00
N CYS A 172 -14.01 -2.73 2.95
CA CYS A 172 -12.58 -2.49 2.80
C CYS A 172 -11.88 -2.36 4.16
N PRO A 173 -10.53 -2.50 4.21
CA PRO A 173 -9.78 -2.43 5.47
C PRO A 173 -9.77 -1.03 6.11
N ILE A 174 -9.97 0.02 5.32
CA ILE A 174 -9.92 1.41 5.80
C ILE A 174 -11.14 1.73 6.67
N LEU A 175 -12.31 1.20 6.29
CA LEU A 175 -13.58 1.49 6.96
C LEU A 175 -13.98 0.45 8.00
N ILE A 176 -13.08 -0.43 8.43
CA ILE A 176 -13.37 -1.57 9.32
C ILE A 176 -14.03 -1.15 10.66
N GLU A 177 -13.78 0.06 11.12
CA GLU A 177 -14.37 0.62 12.33
C GLU A 177 -15.70 1.38 12.07
N SER A 178 -16.08 1.56 10.81
CA SER A 178 -17.36 2.18 10.44
C SER A 178 -18.46 1.13 10.46
N PRO A 179 -19.54 1.31 11.24
CA PRO A 179 -20.58 0.27 11.42
C PRO A 179 -21.23 -0.17 10.09
N ASP A 180 -21.41 0.74 9.15
CA ASP A 180 -22.02 0.49 7.84
C ASP A 180 -21.06 -0.23 6.87
N SER A 181 -19.79 -0.36 7.20
CA SER A 181 -18.83 -1.11 6.38
C SER A 181 -18.99 -2.62 6.49
N ASN A 182 -19.63 -3.12 7.56
CA ASN A 182 -19.90 -4.55 7.74
C ASN A 182 -21.07 -4.97 6.83
N LEU A 183 -20.78 -5.87 5.89
CA LEU A 183 -21.72 -6.31 4.84
C LEU A 183 -22.32 -7.70 5.14
N GLY A 184 -22.04 -8.28 6.30
CA GLY A 184 -22.56 -9.58 6.71
C GLY A 184 -21.52 -10.50 7.34
N GLN A 185 -21.93 -11.75 7.59
CA GLN A 185 -21.10 -12.77 8.23
C GLN A 185 -20.43 -13.72 7.24
N SER A 186 -20.80 -13.66 5.97
CA SER A 186 -20.26 -14.51 4.90
C SER A 186 -19.90 -13.70 3.66
N ILE A 187 -19.01 -14.25 2.83
CA ILE A 187 -18.68 -13.68 1.53
C ILE A 187 -19.95 -13.51 0.68
N SER A 188 -20.83 -14.49 0.69
CA SER A 188 -22.10 -14.47 -0.06
C SER A 188 -22.98 -13.28 0.31
N GLU A 189 -23.13 -12.99 1.62
CA GLU A 189 -23.90 -11.84 2.10
C GLU A 189 -23.26 -10.52 1.72
N SER A 190 -21.91 -10.48 1.65
CA SER A 190 -21.16 -9.26 1.36
C SER A 190 -21.17 -8.84 -0.11
N LEU A 191 -21.74 -9.64 -1.01
CA LEU A 191 -21.87 -9.33 -2.45
C LEU A 191 -23.02 -8.37 -2.72
N VAL A 192 -23.06 -7.27 -1.99
CA VAL A 192 -24.06 -6.20 -2.10
C VAL A 192 -23.38 -4.88 -2.47
N PRO A 193 -24.12 -3.97 -3.13
CA PRO A 193 -23.61 -2.62 -3.38
C PRO A 193 -23.28 -1.90 -2.07
N PHE A 194 -22.25 -1.06 -2.11
CA PHE A 194 -21.86 -0.20 -1.01
C PHE A 194 -21.76 1.25 -1.50
N GLU A 195 -22.35 2.16 -0.76
CA GLU A 195 -22.32 3.58 -1.07
C GLU A 195 -20.99 4.19 -0.62
N ILE A 196 -20.21 4.74 -1.56
CA ILE A 196 -18.89 5.32 -1.28
C ILE A 196 -19.00 6.78 -0.81
N LYS A 197 -19.52 6.96 0.40
CA LYS A 197 -19.87 8.26 1.01
C LYS A 197 -18.89 8.77 2.07
N HIS A 198 -17.91 7.98 2.45
CA HIS A 198 -16.94 8.36 3.49
C HIS A 198 -15.84 9.26 2.93
N GLY A 199 -15.28 10.17 3.75
CA GLY A 199 -14.13 10.98 3.37
C GLY A 199 -12.90 10.15 2.95
N ALA A 200 -12.70 8.98 3.57
CA ALA A 200 -11.67 8.04 3.14
C ALA A 200 -11.89 7.53 1.69
N CYS A 201 -13.13 7.43 1.22
CA CYS A 201 -13.43 7.09 -0.18
C CYS A 201 -12.99 8.21 -1.12
N TYR A 202 -13.15 9.46 -0.70
CA TYR A 202 -12.67 10.63 -1.44
C TYR A 202 -11.14 10.59 -1.61
N THR A 203 -10.39 10.24 -0.55
CA THR A 203 -8.93 10.05 -0.64
C THR A 203 -8.57 8.93 -1.62
N CYS A 204 -9.27 7.79 -1.60
CA CYS A 204 -9.05 6.71 -2.57
C CYS A 204 -9.35 7.14 -4.01
N TYR A 205 -10.35 7.98 -4.22
CA TYR A 205 -10.65 8.55 -5.53
C TYR A 205 -9.52 9.46 -6.04
N GLN A 206 -9.00 10.34 -5.17
CA GLN A 206 -7.96 11.30 -5.56
C GLN A 206 -6.59 10.65 -5.83
N TYR A 207 -6.21 9.68 -5.01
CA TYR A 207 -4.86 9.10 -5.02
C TYR A 207 -4.78 7.68 -5.55
N GLY A 208 -5.91 7.13 -5.98
CA GLY A 208 -6.04 5.73 -6.35
C GLY A 208 -6.18 4.80 -5.15
N SER A 209 -6.28 3.51 -5.42
CA SER A 209 -6.47 2.49 -4.39
C SER A 209 -5.24 2.36 -3.48
N ILE A 210 -5.28 3.02 -2.32
CA ILE A 210 -4.17 3.04 -1.37
C ILE A 210 -3.88 1.68 -0.73
N CYS A 211 -4.88 0.81 -0.66
CA CYS A 211 -4.77 -0.54 -0.08
C CYS A 211 -4.26 -1.61 -1.06
N THR A 212 -4.03 -1.30 -2.34
CA THR A 212 -3.49 -2.28 -3.30
C THR A 212 -1.97 -2.21 -3.42
N ASN A 213 -1.38 -3.31 -3.89
CA ASN A 213 0.01 -3.35 -4.33
C ASN A 213 0.19 -2.77 -5.73
N ALA A 214 -0.84 -2.81 -6.55
CA ALA A 214 -0.79 -2.15 -7.83
C ALA A 214 -0.52 -0.67 -7.57
N SER A 215 0.61 -0.15 -8.04
CA SER A 215 0.64 1.22 -8.47
C SER A 215 -0.57 1.33 -9.37
N SER A 216 -1.59 2.07 -8.93
CA SER A 216 -2.75 2.39 -9.74
C SER A 216 -2.21 2.67 -11.14
N GLY A 217 -2.73 1.97 -12.13
CA GLY A 217 -2.33 2.14 -13.54
C GLY A 217 -2.73 3.50 -14.14
N ASN A 218 -2.89 4.51 -13.33
CA ASN A 218 -2.68 5.89 -13.69
C ASN A 218 -1.20 6.05 -14.03
N THR A 219 -0.79 5.42 -15.13
CA THR A 219 0.08 6.10 -16.04
C THR A 219 -0.56 7.47 -16.21
N LEU A 220 -0.01 8.48 -15.54
CA LEU A 220 0.04 9.80 -16.11
C LEU A 220 0.38 9.51 -17.56
N SER A 221 -0.57 9.75 -18.48
CA SER A 221 -0.27 9.79 -19.89
C SER A 221 0.71 10.94 -20.03
N THR A 222 1.99 10.64 -19.84
CA THR A 222 3.04 11.40 -20.45
C THR A 222 2.82 11.19 -21.93
N THR A 223 1.94 11.99 -22.53
CA THR A 223 2.05 12.33 -23.92
C THR A 223 3.39 13.04 -24.01
N GLU A 224 4.45 12.26 -24.11
CA GLU A 224 5.66 12.78 -24.69
C GLU A 224 5.26 13.29 -26.06
N PRO A 225 5.53 14.57 -26.38
CA PRO A 225 5.34 15.05 -27.73
C PRO A 225 6.25 14.18 -28.60
N THR A 226 5.66 13.41 -29.52
CA THR A 226 6.39 12.70 -30.54
C THR A 226 7.11 13.77 -31.37
N VAL A 227 8.37 14.00 -31.05
CA VAL A 227 9.27 14.77 -31.92
C VAL A 227 9.56 13.83 -33.07
N ASN A 228 8.85 14.00 -34.16
CA ASN A 228 9.22 13.38 -35.43
C ASN A 228 10.67 13.82 -35.77
N PRO A 229 11.58 12.89 -36.02
CA PRO A 229 12.90 13.25 -36.51
C PRO A 229 12.76 14.05 -37.84
N PRO A 230 13.59 15.07 -38.07
CA PRO A 230 13.50 15.83 -39.28
C PRO A 230 13.73 14.93 -40.50
N ASP A 231 12.86 15.08 -41.49
CA ASP A 231 12.97 14.45 -42.80
C ASP A 231 14.37 14.77 -43.37
N THR A 232 15.24 13.78 -43.40
CA THR A 232 16.50 13.88 -44.13
C THR A 232 16.14 13.80 -45.60
N ALA A 233 16.10 14.95 -46.27
CA ALA A 233 16.02 15.07 -47.71
C ALA A 233 17.11 14.21 -48.34
N ARG A 234 16.68 13.26 -49.17
CA ARG A 234 17.56 12.55 -50.11
C ARG A 234 18.00 13.55 -51.14
N GLU A 235 19.27 13.91 -51.11
CA GLU A 235 19.91 14.54 -52.25
C GLU A 235 20.10 13.47 -53.31
N ASP A 236 19.30 13.56 -54.37
CA ASP A 236 19.56 12.88 -55.63
C ASP A 236 20.77 13.56 -56.27
N GLY A 237 21.90 12.88 -56.22
CA GLY A 237 23.11 13.21 -56.99
C GLY A 237 23.12 12.53 -58.30
N ASP A 238 22.75 13.24 -59.35
CA ASP A 238 22.92 12.88 -60.76
C ASP A 238 24.37 13.18 -61.16
N THR A 239 25.11 12.19 -61.62
CA THR A 239 26.05 12.12 -62.74
C THR A 239 26.76 10.76 -62.78
#